data_828d35dfbbd1946836dc4ab7a595eaef
#
_entry.id   828d35dfbbd1946836dc4ab7a595eaef
#
_cell.length_a   1.000
_cell.length_b   1.000
_cell.length_c   1.000
_cell.angle_alpha   90.00
_cell.angle_beta   90.00
_cell.angle_gamma   90.00
#
_symmetry.space_group_name_H-M   'P 1'
#
loop_
_entity.id
_entity.type
_entity.pdbx_description
1 polymer ?
#
loop_
_entity_poly.entity_id
_entity_poly.type
_entity_poly.pdbx_seq_one_letter_code
_entity_poly.pdbx_strand_id
1 'polypeptide(L)'
;MAKFKFTKLIKLLIYALLLTTIVVGGIYMFNLTKKSEEEHRNKEYEISLVKVLKYSYEGIEEIEIKNPSYSSIPSDAWGADVKFTFSDGSSKEHVLAYDKDANKIKIGVYNNEDEEFQSFMDSRRGSTKSRVKVRYSDGSEEVQ
;
A
#
# COMPACT_ATOMS: atom_id res chain seq x y z
N MET A 1 -18.75 56.73 20.50
CA MET A 1 -19.25 55.98 19.34
C MET A 1 -18.15 55.23 18.60
N ALA A 2 -16.97 55.76 18.40
CA ALA A 2 -15.86 55.06 17.73
C ALA A 2 -15.37 53.79 18.47
N LYS A 3 -15.32 53.82 19.80
CA LYS A 3 -14.95 52.65 20.63
C LYS A 3 -15.93 51.47 20.53
N PHE A 4 -17.22 51.76 20.36
CA PHE A 4 -18.25 50.74 20.25
C PHE A 4 -18.20 50.02 18.90
N LYS A 5 -17.98 50.74 17.81
CA LYS A 5 -17.81 50.16 16.46
C LYS A 5 -16.54 49.36 16.37
N PHE A 6 -15.46 49.83 16.96
CA PHE A 6 -14.16 49.17 17.00
C PHE A 6 -14.24 47.80 17.75
N THR A 7 -14.93 47.76 18.90
CA THR A 7 -15.11 46.55 19.68
C THR A 7 -15.95 45.53 18.92
N LYS A 8 -16.99 45.92 18.20
CA LYS A 8 -17.76 45.02 17.35
C LYS A 8 -16.95 44.43 16.22
N LEU A 9 -16.12 45.24 15.59
CA LEU A 9 -15.25 44.83 14.50
C LEU A 9 -14.22 43.78 14.98
N ILE A 10 -13.59 44.03 16.14
CA ILE A 10 -12.63 43.10 16.74
C ILE A 10 -13.29 41.78 17.09
N LYS A 11 -14.49 41.79 17.67
CA LYS A 11 -15.24 40.54 17.97
C LYS A 11 -15.53 39.79 16.70
N LEU A 12 -15.94 40.46 15.64
CA LEU A 12 -16.22 39.80 14.35
C LEU A 12 -14.97 39.15 13.77
N LEU A 13 -13.82 39.82 13.83
CA LEU A 13 -12.53 39.30 13.38
C LEU A 13 -12.11 38.08 14.18
N ILE A 14 -12.32 38.10 15.50
CA ILE A 14 -12.02 36.95 16.38
C ILE A 14 -12.89 35.73 16.03
N TYR A 15 -14.19 35.94 15.79
CA TYR A 15 -15.09 34.86 15.36
C TYR A 15 -14.70 34.29 14.00
N ALA A 16 -14.35 35.16 13.02
CA ALA A 16 -13.89 34.71 11.72
C ALA A 16 -12.60 33.89 11.83
N LEU A 17 -11.65 34.31 12.67
CA LEU A 17 -10.41 33.59 12.90
C LEU A 17 -10.67 32.22 13.56
N LEU A 18 -11.54 32.12 14.55
CA LEU A 18 -11.91 30.87 15.22
C LEU A 18 -12.57 29.91 14.24
N LEU A 19 -13.51 30.37 13.42
CA LEU A 19 -14.16 29.54 12.40
C LEU A 19 -13.15 28.99 11.39
N THR A 20 -12.23 29.82 10.90
CA THR A 20 -11.17 29.40 9.96
C THR A 20 -10.29 28.32 10.60
N THR A 21 -9.90 28.45 11.85
CA THR A 21 -9.09 27.48 12.58
C THR A 21 -9.80 26.14 12.71
N ILE A 22 -11.11 26.13 13.01
CA ILE A 22 -11.91 24.90 13.13
C ILE A 22 -12.00 24.17 11.79
N VAL A 23 -12.25 24.89 10.69
CA VAL A 23 -12.36 24.31 9.35
C VAL A 23 -11.02 23.70 8.90
N VAL A 24 -9.93 24.43 9.03
CA VAL A 24 -8.59 23.96 8.66
C VAL A 24 -8.18 22.74 9.51
N GLY A 25 -8.41 22.78 10.82
CA GLY A 25 -8.14 21.68 11.72
C GLY A 25 -8.97 20.44 11.38
N GLY A 26 -10.25 20.61 11.05
CA GLY A 26 -11.13 19.51 10.63
C GLY A 26 -10.67 18.83 9.34
N ILE A 27 -10.26 19.60 8.34
CA ILE A 27 -9.72 19.05 7.08
C ILE A 27 -8.42 18.29 7.35
N TYR A 28 -7.53 18.84 8.14
CA TYR A 28 -6.27 18.18 8.51
C TYR A 28 -6.49 16.83 9.20
N MET A 29 -7.37 16.79 10.19
CA MET A 29 -7.71 15.54 10.91
C MET A 29 -8.37 14.52 9.99
N PHE A 30 -9.24 14.93 9.10
CA PHE A 30 -9.87 14.05 8.12
C PHE A 30 -8.84 13.42 7.18
N ASN A 31 -7.91 14.21 6.66
CA ASN A 31 -6.84 13.72 5.79
C ASN A 31 -5.91 12.72 6.51
N LEU A 32 -5.57 12.98 7.77
CA LEU A 32 -4.77 12.06 8.58
C LEU A 32 -5.49 10.73 8.81
N THR A 33 -6.77 10.76 9.13
CA THR A 33 -7.58 9.55 9.34
C THR A 33 -7.67 8.72 8.08
N LYS A 34 -7.93 9.35 6.93
CA LYS A 34 -7.99 8.68 5.64
C LYS A 34 -6.66 8.01 5.28
N LYS A 35 -5.55 8.70 5.47
CA LYS A 35 -4.20 8.15 5.24
C LYS A 35 -3.92 6.94 6.14
N SER A 36 -4.28 7.02 7.41
CA SER A 36 -4.12 5.92 8.37
C SER A 36 -4.94 4.69 7.98
N GLU A 37 -6.18 4.87 7.51
CA GLU A 37 -7.02 3.78 7.03
C GLU A 37 -6.46 3.11 5.78
N GLU A 38 -5.94 3.90 4.82
CA GLU A 38 -5.30 3.38 3.62
C GLU A 38 -4.03 2.58 3.95
N GLU A 39 -3.19 3.08 4.85
CA GLU A 39 -1.99 2.38 5.30
C GLU A 39 -2.32 1.06 5.99
N HIS A 40 -3.32 1.05 6.85
CA HIS A 40 -3.79 -0.15 7.54
C HIS A 40 -4.34 -1.19 6.55
N ARG A 41 -5.15 -0.77 5.60
CA ARG A 41 -5.67 -1.63 4.54
C ARG A 41 -4.56 -2.21 3.70
N ASN A 42 -3.61 -1.37 3.25
CA ASN A 42 -2.49 -1.83 2.45
C ASN A 42 -1.65 -2.86 3.22
N LYS A 43 -1.42 -2.65 4.50
CA LYS A 43 -0.69 -3.60 5.35
C LYS A 43 -1.38 -4.96 5.43
N GLU A 44 -2.70 -4.99 5.57
CA GLU A 44 -3.47 -6.24 5.57
C GLU A 44 -3.34 -6.99 4.24
N TYR A 45 -3.43 -6.27 3.12
CA TYR A 45 -3.27 -6.86 1.80
C TYR A 45 -1.84 -7.39 1.59
N GLU A 46 -0.84 -6.64 2.00
CA GLU A 46 0.57 -7.03 1.88
C GLU A 46 0.86 -8.30 2.69
N ILE A 47 0.37 -8.38 3.92
CA ILE A 47 0.52 -9.58 4.77
C ILE A 47 -0.13 -10.79 4.11
N SER A 48 -1.34 -10.64 3.59
CA SER A 48 -2.05 -11.73 2.89
C SER A 48 -1.31 -12.13 1.61
N LEU A 49 -0.82 -11.17 0.85
CA LEU A 49 -0.05 -11.41 -0.37
C LEU A 49 1.22 -12.22 -0.08
N VAL A 50 1.97 -11.88 0.96
CA VAL A 50 3.17 -12.63 1.35
C VAL A 50 2.85 -14.08 1.66
N LYS A 51 1.77 -14.36 2.37
CA LYS A 51 1.34 -15.73 2.66
C LYS A 51 1.05 -16.52 1.39
N VAL A 52 0.35 -15.93 0.44
CA VAL A 52 0.04 -16.56 -0.84
C VAL A 52 1.31 -16.79 -1.66
N LEU A 53 2.22 -15.82 -1.70
CA LEU A 53 3.49 -15.96 -2.40
C LEU A 53 4.33 -17.10 -1.84
N LYS A 54 4.46 -17.20 -0.54
CA LYS A 54 5.17 -18.30 0.12
C LYS A 54 4.54 -19.67 -0.19
N TYR A 55 3.24 -19.71 -0.27
CA TYR A 55 2.50 -20.94 -0.55
C TYR A 55 2.55 -21.35 -2.02
N SER A 56 2.72 -20.38 -2.91
CA SER A 56 2.65 -20.58 -4.36
C SER A 56 3.99 -20.80 -5.04
N TYR A 57 5.08 -20.34 -4.45
CA TYR A 57 6.41 -20.41 -5.03
C TYR A 57 7.44 -20.93 -4.03
N GLU A 58 8.40 -21.70 -4.54
CA GLU A 58 9.47 -22.27 -3.73
C GLU A 58 10.76 -21.43 -3.80
N GLY A 59 11.59 -21.55 -2.78
CA GLY A 59 12.92 -20.96 -2.76
C GLY A 59 12.95 -19.45 -2.54
N ILE A 60 11.89 -18.83 -2.07
CA ILE A 60 11.89 -17.41 -1.75
C ILE A 60 12.70 -17.17 -0.48
N GLU A 61 13.64 -16.23 -0.55
CA GLU A 61 14.46 -15.81 0.58
C GLU A 61 14.04 -14.44 1.12
N GLU A 62 13.76 -13.48 0.22
CA GLU A 62 13.30 -12.14 0.57
C GLU A 62 12.16 -11.67 -0.32
N ILE A 63 11.24 -10.91 0.27
CA ILE A 63 10.17 -10.20 -0.44
C ILE A 63 10.20 -8.73 0.00
N GLU A 64 10.23 -7.82 -0.96
CA GLU A 64 10.10 -6.38 -0.71
C GLU A 64 8.91 -5.85 -1.48
N ILE A 65 8.00 -5.16 -0.78
CA ILE A 65 6.76 -4.61 -1.34
C ILE A 65 6.84 -3.10 -1.34
N LYS A 66 6.54 -2.49 -2.49
CA LYS A 66 6.52 -1.04 -2.69
C LYS A 66 5.28 -0.60 -3.45
N ASN A 67 4.94 0.67 -3.29
CA ASN A 67 3.89 1.34 -4.06
C ASN A 67 2.55 0.61 -4.09
N PRO A 68 1.99 0.22 -2.93
CA PRO A 68 0.69 -0.41 -2.89
C PRO A 68 -0.37 0.58 -3.34
N SER A 69 -1.27 0.14 -4.20
CA SER A 69 -2.37 0.96 -4.66
C SER A 69 -3.64 0.13 -4.86
N TYR A 70 -4.75 0.77 -4.57
CA TYR A 70 -6.06 0.21 -4.81
C TYR A 70 -6.70 0.93 -6.00
N SER A 71 -6.96 0.20 -7.07
CA SER A 71 -7.61 0.76 -8.25
C SER A 71 -9.13 0.64 -8.13
N SER A 72 -9.81 1.76 -8.31
CA SER A 72 -11.27 1.80 -8.36
C SER A 72 -11.84 1.60 -9.75
N ILE A 73 -10.99 1.46 -10.78
CA ILE A 73 -11.40 1.36 -12.19
C ILE A 73 -10.56 0.28 -12.90
N PRO A 74 -11.18 -0.65 -13.62
CA PRO A 74 -12.61 -0.98 -13.74
C PRO A 74 -13.10 -1.97 -12.69
N SER A 75 -12.21 -2.55 -11.92
CA SER A 75 -12.50 -3.46 -10.83
C SER A 75 -11.64 -3.12 -9.64
N ASP A 76 -12.14 -3.35 -8.45
CA ASP A 76 -11.49 -3.12 -7.18
C ASP A 76 -10.20 -3.95 -7.03
N ALA A 77 -9.25 -3.75 -7.92
CA ALA A 77 -7.99 -4.46 -7.92
C ALA A 77 -6.94 -3.71 -7.08
N TRP A 78 -6.39 -4.40 -6.11
CA TRP A 78 -5.24 -3.95 -5.37
C TRP A 78 -3.97 -4.52 -5.99
N GLY A 79 -2.91 -3.75 -6.01
CA GLY A 79 -1.63 -4.18 -6.54
C GLY A 79 -0.46 -3.47 -5.89
N ALA A 80 0.72 -4.02 -6.10
CA ALA A 80 1.96 -3.44 -5.60
C ALA A 80 3.15 -3.89 -6.45
N ASP A 81 4.25 -3.15 -6.37
CA ASP A 81 5.53 -3.60 -6.88
C ASP A 81 6.15 -4.59 -5.90
N VAL A 82 6.49 -5.77 -6.36
CA VAL A 82 7.07 -6.82 -5.54
C VAL A 82 8.41 -7.25 -6.08
N LYS A 83 9.43 -7.17 -5.24
CA LYS A 83 10.77 -7.67 -5.53
C LYS A 83 11.00 -8.96 -4.77
N PHE A 84 11.37 -10.00 -5.51
CA PHE A 84 11.72 -11.31 -4.97
C PHE A 84 13.21 -11.52 -5.02
N THR A 85 13.77 -12.07 -3.97
CA THR A 85 15.11 -12.65 -3.96
C THR A 85 14.98 -14.13 -3.62
N PHE A 86 15.53 -14.98 -4.46
CA PHE A 86 15.49 -16.43 -4.29
C PHE A 86 16.80 -16.96 -3.73
N SER A 87 16.75 -18.17 -3.17
CA SER A 87 17.90 -18.80 -2.52
C SER A 87 19.08 -19.09 -3.46
N ASP A 88 18.83 -19.16 -4.77
CA ASP A 88 19.89 -19.29 -5.80
C ASP A 88 20.56 -17.97 -6.17
N GLY A 89 20.20 -16.86 -5.51
CA GLY A 89 20.71 -15.53 -5.77
C GLY A 89 19.99 -14.76 -6.86
N SER A 90 19.03 -15.37 -7.56
CA SER A 90 18.25 -14.65 -8.58
C SER A 90 17.30 -13.65 -7.92
N SER A 91 17.06 -12.54 -8.61
CA SER A 91 16.17 -11.48 -8.14
C SER A 91 15.29 -11.00 -9.29
N LYS A 92 14.01 -10.84 -9.01
CA LYS A 92 13.02 -10.34 -9.96
C LYS A 92 12.10 -9.33 -9.29
N GLU A 93 11.72 -8.31 -10.03
CA GLU A 93 10.78 -7.29 -9.58
C GLU A 93 9.68 -7.11 -10.64
N HIS A 94 8.44 -7.07 -10.20
CA HIS A 94 7.30 -6.89 -11.07
C HIS A 94 6.08 -6.37 -10.31
N VAL A 95 5.16 -5.74 -11.03
CA VAL A 95 3.85 -5.35 -10.47
C VAL A 95 2.96 -6.58 -10.40
N LEU A 96 2.42 -6.84 -9.22
CA LEU A 96 1.46 -7.90 -8.98
C LEU A 96 0.11 -7.31 -8.60
N ALA A 97 -0.96 -7.79 -9.20
CA ALA A 97 -2.30 -7.56 -8.72
C ALA A 97 -2.70 -8.71 -7.78
N TYR A 98 -3.42 -8.39 -6.73
CA TYR A 98 -3.84 -9.35 -5.73
C TYR A 98 -5.32 -9.18 -5.38
N ASP A 99 -6.08 -10.25 -5.52
CA ASP A 99 -7.46 -10.35 -5.07
C ASP A 99 -7.48 -11.08 -3.74
N LYS A 100 -7.70 -10.35 -2.67
CA LYS A 100 -7.70 -10.88 -1.31
C LYS A 100 -8.88 -11.83 -1.07
N ASP A 101 -10.04 -11.53 -1.62
CA ASP A 101 -11.25 -12.35 -1.43
C ASP A 101 -11.13 -13.69 -2.14
N ALA A 102 -10.63 -13.68 -3.36
CA ALA A 102 -10.37 -14.90 -4.12
C ALA A 102 -9.03 -15.56 -3.77
N ASN A 103 -8.18 -14.87 -3.01
CA ASN A 103 -6.83 -15.29 -2.66
C ASN A 103 -5.96 -15.61 -3.88
N LYS A 104 -6.07 -14.77 -4.91
CA LYS A 104 -5.41 -14.97 -6.21
C LYS A 104 -4.49 -13.83 -6.56
N ILE A 105 -3.30 -14.20 -7.03
CA ILE A 105 -2.32 -13.29 -7.64
C ILE A 105 -2.57 -13.26 -9.14
N LYS A 106 -2.55 -12.06 -9.71
CA LYS A 106 -2.65 -11.84 -11.13
C LYS A 106 -1.41 -11.09 -11.62
N ILE A 107 -0.79 -11.63 -12.66
CA ILE A 107 0.32 -11.01 -13.37
C ILE A 107 -0.22 -10.52 -14.70
N GLY A 108 -0.17 -9.21 -14.93
CA GLY A 108 -0.53 -8.66 -16.25
C GLY A 108 0.56 -9.01 -17.25
N VAL A 109 0.16 -9.59 -18.38
CA VAL A 109 1.09 -9.97 -19.46
C VAL A 109 0.77 -9.13 -20.69
N TYR A 110 1.54 -8.06 -20.89
CA TYR A 110 1.35 -7.10 -21.98
C TYR A 110 2.55 -7.02 -22.93
N ASN A 111 3.72 -7.50 -22.51
CA ASN A 111 4.96 -7.43 -23.28
C ASN A 111 5.87 -8.62 -22.95
N ASN A 112 7.03 -8.69 -23.62
CA ASN A 112 7.98 -9.78 -23.45
C ASN A 112 8.57 -9.86 -22.04
N GLU A 113 8.77 -8.73 -21.37
CA GLU A 113 9.29 -8.70 -20.00
C GLU A 113 8.28 -9.34 -19.03
N ASP A 114 7.00 -9.07 -19.21
CA ASP A 114 5.93 -9.67 -18.42
C ASP A 114 5.86 -11.19 -18.64
N GLU A 115 6.02 -11.64 -19.88
CA GLU A 115 6.06 -13.06 -20.23
C GLU A 115 7.26 -13.76 -19.59
N GLU A 116 8.43 -13.13 -19.64
CA GLU A 116 9.65 -13.65 -19.00
C GLU A 116 9.48 -13.76 -17.50
N PHE A 117 8.90 -12.75 -16.86
CA PHE A 117 8.62 -12.77 -15.44
C PHE A 117 7.64 -13.89 -15.10
N GLN A 118 6.57 -14.04 -15.83
CA GLN A 118 5.59 -15.10 -15.61
C GLN A 118 6.23 -16.49 -15.77
N SER A 119 6.99 -16.70 -16.83
CA SER A 119 7.71 -17.95 -17.06
C SER A 119 8.70 -18.26 -15.94
N PHE A 120 9.42 -17.25 -15.46
CA PHE A 120 10.33 -17.38 -14.34
C PHE A 120 9.59 -17.81 -13.07
N MET A 121 8.48 -17.19 -12.75
CA MET A 121 7.67 -17.54 -11.58
C MET A 121 7.02 -18.92 -11.74
N ASP A 122 6.54 -19.25 -12.92
CA ASP A 122 5.95 -20.57 -13.20
C ASP A 122 6.97 -21.71 -13.03
N SER A 123 8.23 -21.45 -13.33
CA SER A 123 9.32 -22.42 -13.11
C SER A 123 9.58 -22.70 -11.63
N ARG A 124 9.05 -21.87 -10.74
CA ARG A 124 9.25 -21.94 -9.29
C ARG A 124 7.97 -22.27 -8.52
N ARG A 125 7.02 -22.91 -9.17
CA ARG A 125 5.79 -23.38 -8.51
C ARG A 125 6.10 -24.37 -7.41
N GLY A 126 5.52 -24.12 -6.23
CA GLY A 126 5.73 -24.94 -5.04
C GLY A 126 5.41 -24.13 -3.79
N SER A 127 6.05 -24.43 -2.71
CA SER A 127 5.92 -23.65 -1.47
C SER A 127 7.29 -23.40 -0.85
N THR A 128 7.47 -22.21 -0.29
CA THR A 128 8.64 -21.87 0.51
C THR A 128 8.40 -22.28 1.95
N LYS A 129 9.16 -23.24 2.45
CA LYS A 129 9.06 -23.77 3.81
C LYS A 129 10.00 -23.10 4.79
N SER A 130 11.06 -22.48 4.30
CA SER A 130 12.00 -21.72 5.12
C SER A 130 11.46 -20.33 5.45
N ARG A 131 12.07 -19.66 6.43
CA ARG A 131 11.70 -18.29 6.79
C ARG A 131 12.06 -17.33 5.68
N VAL A 132 11.17 -16.36 5.44
CA VAL A 132 11.32 -15.32 4.42
C VAL A 132 11.44 -13.98 5.11
N LYS A 133 12.45 -13.19 4.73
CA LYS A 133 12.57 -11.80 5.16
C LYS A 133 11.63 -10.95 4.31
N VAL A 134 10.73 -10.23 4.96
CA VAL A 134 9.74 -9.38 4.29
C VAL A 134 9.95 -7.94 4.69
N ARG A 135 10.05 -7.06 3.68
CA ARG A 135 9.98 -5.62 3.87
C ARG A 135 8.69 -5.10 3.27
N TYR A 136 7.85 -4.53 4.12
CA TYR A 136 6.58 -3.94 3.73
C TYR A 136 6.75 -2.51 3.20
N SER A 137 5.73 -2.00 2.51
CA SER A 137 5.74 -0.66 1.93
C SER A 137 5.87 0.47 2.95
N ASP A 138 5.47 0.23 4.19
CA ASP A 138 5.63 1.17 5.31
C ASP A 138 7.05 1.21 5.89
N GLY A 139 7.97 0.41 5.35
CA GLY A 139 9.35 0.30 5.82
C GLY A 139 9.55 -0.71 6.96
N SER A 140 8.48 -1.30 7.48
CA SER A 140 8.60 -2.33 8.50
C SER A 140 9.14 -3.64 7.93
N GLU A 141 9.84 -4.41 8.74
CA GLU A 141 10.42 -5.70 8.37
C GLU A 141 9.88 -6.80 9.28
N GLU A 142 9.73 -7.97 8.72
CA GLU A 142 9.27 -9.17 9.42
C GLU A 142 9.96 -10.39 8.82
N VAL A 143 10.13 -11.41 9.64
CA VAL A 143 10.60 -12.74 9.20
C VAL A 143 9.46 -13.73 9.40
N GLN A 144 8.97 -14.27 8.31
CA GLN A 144 7.88 -15.25 8.30
C GLN A 144 8.33 -16.63 7.90
#